data_7a488223474b5fdf7b77d6875a057c8c
#
_entry.id   7a488223474b5fdf7b77d6875a057c8c
#
_cell.length_a   1.000
_cell.length_b   1.000
_cell.length_c   1.000
_cell.angle_alpha   90.00
_cell.angle_beta   90.00
_cell.angle_gamma   90.00
#
_symmetry.space_group_name_H-M   'P 1'
#
loop_
_entity.id
_entity.type
_entity.pdbx_description
1 polymer ?
#
loop_
_entity_poly.entity_id
_entity_poly.type
_entity_poly.pdbx_seq_one_letter_code
_entity_poly.pdbx_strand_id
1 'polypeptide(L)'
;MVEHYNKSHKTKVKIKDLGKSYSVMNMSKEDLSETGNECIIYGELFTTYDCVATDVVSKTQKSIQSSTISTGYDLLFPASTTVDAQSLIAPTAISQPNIILGGDMFGIVVTNEYNNEYLSYIFNYVYKYYLARYAQGSTIIHLHYNDIKNLDIELPDIKAQNELVLLLKNIQDKILTEKKMLSMLGTQKAYLLRNLFI
;
A
#
# COMPACT_ATOMS: atom_id res chain seq x y z
N MET A 1 6.01 20.40 15.04
CA MET A 1 5.46 19.73 13.85
C MET A 1 4.19 18.94 14.17
N VAL A 2 4.22 18.01 15.12
CA VAL A 2 3.02 17.22 15.54
C VAL A 2 1.92 18.13 16.12
N GLU A 3 2.25 19.16 16.89
CA GLU A 3 1.27 20.15 17.40
C GLU A 3 0.63 20.99 16.31
N HIS A 4 1.35 21.25 15.22
CA HIS A 4 0.82 22.01 14.08
C HIS A 4 -0.18 21.17 13.29
N TYR A 5 0.09 19.86 13.14
CA TYR A 5 -0.82 18.91 12.51
C TYR A 5 -2.14 18.74 13.26
N ASN A 6 -2.11 18.69 14.59
CA ASN A 6 -3.32 18.62 15.42
C ASN A 6 -4.20 19.88 15.33
N LYS A 7 -3.65 21.01 14.85
CA LYS A 7 -4.36 22.29 14.62
C LYS A 7 -4.83 22.49 13.18
N SER A 8 -4.44 21.61 12.24
CA SER A 8 -4.90 21.72 10.85
C SER A 8 -6.42 21.46 10.78
N HIS A 9 -7.12 22.32 10.07
CA HIS A 9 -8.55 22.18 9.85
C HIS A 9 -8.79 20.91 9.03
N LYS A 10 -9.51 19.93 9.60
CA LYS A 10 -9.88 18.71 8.90
C LYS A 10 -11.22 18.87 8.23
N THR A 11 -11.30 18.45 6.97
CA THR A 11 -12.53 18.44 6.18
C THR A 11 -13.08 17.02 6.12
N LYS A 12 -14.37 16.89 6.27
CA LYS A 12 -15.07 15.62 6.14
C LYS A 12 -15.32 15.31 4.66
N VAL A 13 -14.84 14.15 4.22
CA VAL A 13 -14.87 13.71 2.81
C VAL A 13 -15.39 12.28 2.76
N LYS A 14 -16.19 11.93 1.74
CA LYS A 14 -16.58 10.53 1.49
C LYS A 14 -15.49 9.81 0.69
N ILE A 15 -15.31 8.51 0.95
CA ILE A 15 -14.31 7.70 0.22
C ILE A 15 -14.55 7.77 -1.30
N LYS A 16 -15.80 7.84 -1.76
CA LYS A 16 -16.12 7.99 -3.19
C LYS A 16 -15.61 9.29 -3.82
N ASP A 17 -15.43 10.32 -3.02
CA ASP A 17 -15.00 11.64 -3.49
C ASP A 17 -13.45 11.74 -3.57
N LEU A 18 -12.71 10.71 -3.10
CA LEU A 18 -11.26 10.64 -3.21
C LEU A 18 -10.77 10.43 -4.65
N GLY A 19 -11.60 9.80 -5.50
CA GLY A 19 -11.21 9.50 -6.85
C GLY A 19 -12.11 8.47 -7.54
N LYS A 20 -11.65 7.98 -8.67
CA LYS A 20 -12.38 7.01 -9.48
C LYS A 20 -11.97 5.58 -9.12
N SER A 21 -12.93 4.77 -8.67
CA SER A 21 -12.68 3.35 -8.41
C SER A 21 -12.68 2.50 -9.67
N TYR A 22 -11.93 1.41 -9.64
CA TYR A 22 -11.89 0.40 -10.68
C TYR A 22 -11.70 -1.00 -10.09
N SER A 23 -12.16 -2.00 -10.84
CA SER A 23 -11.92 -3.41 -10.53
C SER A 23 -10.66 -3.87 -11.24
N VAL A 24 -9.93 -4.79 -10.61
CA VAL A 24 -8.71 -5.36 -11.15
C VAL A 24 -9.02 -6.70 -11.81
N MET A 25 -8.31 -7.04 -12.88
CA MET A 25 -8.46 -8.31 -13.58
C MET A 25 -7.94 -9.47 -12.72
N ASN A 26 -8.55 -10.62 -12.90
CA ASN A 26 -8.09 -11.83 -12.22
C ASN A 26 -6.70 -12.23 -12.71
N MET A 27 -5.78 -12.39 -11.77
CA MET A 27 -4.42 -12.88 -11.98
C MET A 27 -4.00 -13.69 -10.75
N SER A 28 -3.40 -14.85 -10.98
CA SER A 28 -2.96 -15.77 -9.92
C SER A 28 -1.43 -15.81 -9.82
N LYS A 29 -0.93 -16.53 -8.80
CA LYS A 29 0.52 -16.78 -8.68
C LYS A 29 1.10 -17.57 -9.86
N GLU A 30 0.29 -18.34 -10.57
CA GLU A 30 0.70 -19.10 -11.74
C GLU A 30 1.01 -18.20 -12.95
N ASP A 31 0.48 -16.99 -12.97
CA ASP A 31 0.75 -15.98 -14.00
C ASP A 31 2.08 -15.24 -13.78
N LEU A 32 2.76 -15.46 -12.65
CA LEU A 32 4.05 -14.84 -12.34
C LEU A 32 5.18 -15.51 -13.12
N SER A 33 6.22 -14.75 -13.42
CA SER A 33 7.41 -15.20 -14.16
C SER A 33 8.67 -14.48 -13.64
N GLU A 34 9.85 -15.03 -13.96
CA GLU A 34 11.13 -14.41 -13.61
C GLU A 34 11.42 -13.15 -14.45
N THR A 35 10.83 -13.05 -15.62
CA THR A 35 11.06 -11.96 -16.59
C THR A 35 9.73 -11.44 -17.12
N GLY A 36 9.72 -10.23 -17.69
CA GLY A 36 8.54 -9.62 -18.29
C GLY A 36 8.17 -8.29 -17.67
N ASN A 37 6.89 -7.95 -17.75
CA ASN A 37 6.35 -6.71 -17.22
C ASN A 37 6.22 -6.77 -15.69
N GLU A 38 6.51 -5.67 -15.03
CA GLU A 38 6.30 -5.53 -13.59
C GLU A 38 4.82 -5.67 -13.24
N CYS A 39 4.53 -6.39 -12.16
CA CYS A 39 3.16 -6.62 -11.73
C CYS A 39 3.05 -6.71 -10.20
N ILE A 40 1.84 -6.44 -9.72
CA ILE A 40 1.45 -6.64 -8.31
C ILE A 40 0.22 -7.53 -8.27
N ILE A 41 0.28 -8.62 -7.50
CA ILE A 41 -0.88 -9.46 -7.20
C ILE A 41 -1.40 -9.18 -5.79
N TYR A 42 -2.70 -9.37 -5.58
CA TYR A 42 -3.38 -8.99 -4.34
C TYR A 42 -2.72 -9.54 -3.06
N GLY A 43 -2.15 -10.74 -3.11
CA GLY A 43 -1.47 -11.35 -1.96
C GLY A 43 -0.24 -10.59 -1.50
N GLU A 44 0.42 -9.85 -2.39
CA GLU A 44 1.61 -9.06 -2.09
C GLU A 44 1.28 -7.81 -1.26
N LEU A 45 0.03 -7.33 -1.30
CA LEU A 45 -0.44 -6.23 -0.46
C LEU A 45 -0.40 -6.58 1.04
N PHE A 46 -0.40 -7.87 1.37
CA PHE A 46 -0.29 -8.36 2.76
C PHE A 46 1.12 -8.75 3.18
N THR A 47 1.97 -9.14 2.23
CA THR A 47 3.21 -9.87 2.53
C THR A 47 4.47 -9.15 2.09
N THR A 48 4.40 -8.36 1.04
CA THR A 48 5.56 -7.78 0.37
C THR A 48 5.62 -6.27 0.54
N TYR A 49 4.47 -5.62 0.38
CA TYR A 49 4.36 -4.16 0.47
C TYR A 49 3.75 -3.77 1.82
N ASP A 50 4.22 -2.64 2.33
CA ASP A 50 3.58 -1.94 3.43
C ASP A 50 2.60 -0.90 2.83
N CYS A 51 2.48 0.26 3.41
CA CYS A 51 1.59 1.32 2.92
C CYS A 51 1.91 1.81 1.49
N VAL A 52 3.15 1.69 1.03
CA VAL A 52 3.59 2.19 -0.28
C VAL A 52 4.43 1.13 -0.99
N ALA A 53 4.05 0.80 -2.23
CA ALA A 53 4.86 -0.03 -3.11
C ALA A 53 5.89 0.87 -3.83
N THR A 54 7.14 0.85 -3.36
CA THR A 54 8.25 1.63 -3.95
C THR A 54 9.01 0.83 -4.99
N ASP A 55 9.25 -0.46 -4.72
CA ASP A 55 9.99 -1.35 -5.60
C ASP A 55 9.10 -2.55 -5.92
N VAL A 56 8.69 -2.68 -7.18
CA VAL A 56 7.87 -3.79 -7.64
C VAL A 56 8.76 -5.02 -7.84
N VAL A 57 8.45 -6.10 -7.14
CA VAL A 57 9.31 -7.29 -7.11
C VAL A 57 8.86 -8.38 -8.09
N SER A 58 7.57 -8.46 -8.38
CA SER A 58 7.00 -9.51 -9.23
C SER A 58 6.90 -9.10 -10.69
N LYS A 59 6.97 -10.10 -11.57
CA LYS A 59 6.86 -9.92 -13.03
C LYS A 59 5.90 -10.93 -13.63
N THR A 60 5.37 -10.61 -14.80
CA THR A 60 4.46 -11.47 -15.58
C THR A 60 4.70 -11.33 -17.09
N GLN A 61 4.38 -12.38 -17.82
CA GLN A 61 4.38 -12.34 -19.30
C GLN A 61 3.08 -11.78 -19.88
N LYS A 62 2.11 -11.40 -19.04
CA LYS A 62 0.87 -10.77 -19.51
C LYS A 62 1.15 -9.45 -20.23
N SER A 63 0.35 -9.16 -21.24
CA SER A 63 0.47 -7.91 -22.01
C SER A 63 -0.17 -6.75 -21.25
N ILE A 64 0.51 -5.61 -21.24
CA ILE A 64 0.00 -4.34 -20.68
C ILE A 64 -1.32 -3.93 -21.35
N GLN A 65 -1.46 -4.13 -22.68
CA GLN A 65 -2.66 -3.71 -23.43
C GLN A 65 -3.93 -4.47 -23.02
N SER A 66 -3.80 -5.69 -22.52
CA SER A 66 -4.93 -6.52 -22.11
C SER A 66 -5.10 -6.64 -20.58
N SER A 67 -4.35 -5.85 -19.82
CA SER A 67 -4.31 -5.92 -18.35
C SER A 67 -4.83 -4.63 -17.72
N THR A 68 -5.24 -4.71 -16.45
CA THR A 68 -5.43 -3.53 -15.62
C THR A 68 -4.05 -3.03 -15.20
N ILE A 69 -3.78 -1.76 -15.40
CA ILE A 69 -2.49 -1.15 -15.07
C ILE A 69 -2.65 0.02 -14.11
N SER A 70 -1.62 0.27 -13.33
CA SER A 70 -1.55 1.44 -12.45
C SER A 70 -1.39 2.74 -13.24
N THR A 71 -1.88 3.83 -12.67
CA THR A 71 -1.77 5.20 -13.21
C THR A 71 -0.65 6.01 -12.56
N GLY A 72 -0.14 5.55 -11.40
CA GLY A 72 0.79 6.28 -10.55
C GLY A 72 0.12 7.11 -9.45
N TYR A 73 -1.22 7.08 -9.38
CA TYR A 73 -2.00 7.74 -8.33
C TYR A 73 -2.96 6.77 -7.65
N ASP A 74 -2.63 5.48 -7.67
CA ASP A 74 -3.53 4.44 -7.26
C ASP A 74 -3.40 4.15 -5.77
N LEU A 75 -4.54 3.85 -5.16
CA LEU A 75 -4.66 3.26 -3.85
C LEU A 75 -5.37 1.91 -4.01
N LEU A 76 -4.63 0.83 -3.80
CA LEU A 76 -5.12 -0.54 -3.97
C LEU A 76 -5.62 -1.10 -2.64
N PHE A 77 -6.75 -1.78 -2.67
CA PHE A 77 -7.31 -2.51 -1.55
C PHE A 77 -7.40 -3.99 -1.88
N PRO A 78 -6.88 -4.90 -1.05
CA PRO A 78 -7.21 -6.31 -1.19
C PRO A 78 -8.71 -6.51 -0.90
N ALA A 79 -9.36 -7.38 -1.67
CA ALA A 79 -10.80 -7.58 -1.59
C ALA A 79 -11.22 -8.84 -0.79
N SER A 80 -10.27 -9.74 -0.48
CA SER A 80 -10.55 -10.92 0.34
C SER A 80 -9.37 -11.36 1.19
N THR A 81 -9.69 -12.07 2.28
CA THR A 81 -8.72 -12.74 3.15
C THR A 81 -9.35 -13.94 3.85
N THR A 82 -8.51 -14.87 4.29
CA THR A 82 -8.90 -16.01 5.16
C THR A 82 -8.48 -15.81 6.62
N VAL A 83 -7.93 -14.64 6.97
CA VAL A 83 -7.39 -14.35 8.31
C VAL A 83 -8.47 -13.70 9.18
N ASP A 84 -8.64 -12.40 9.08
CA ASP A 84 -9.65 -11.61 9.79
C ASP A 84 -9.95 -10.29 9.08
N ALA A 85 -11.02 -9.61 9.48
CA ALA A 85 -11.46 -8.37 8.87
C ALA A 85 -10.45 -7.22 9.02
N GLN A 86 -9.67 -7.20 10.09
CA GLN A 86 -8.66 -6.15 10.29
C GLN A 86 -7.46 -6.36 9.37
N SER A 87 -7.01 -7.60 9.22
CA SER A 87 -5.93 -7.96 8.30
C SER A 87 -6.29 -7.65 6.85
N LEU A 88 -7.58 -7.69 6.47
CA LEU A 88 -8.04 -7.32 5.15
C LEU A 88 -7.81 -5.84 4.83
N ILE A 89 -7.80 -4.97 5.85
CA ILE A 89 -7.52 -3.55 5.63
C ILE A 89 -6.00 -3.35 5.52
N ALA A 90 -5.50 -3.52 4.32
CA ALA A 90 -4.10 -3.36 3.96
C ALA A 90 -3.97 -2.56 2.64
N PRO A 91 -4.57 -1.35 2.54
CA PRO A 91 -4.45 -0.56 1.33
C PRO A 91 -3.01 -0.14 1.09
N THR A 92 -2.58 -0.26 -0.16
CA THR A 92 -1.22 0.08 -0.60
C THR A 92 -1.27 1.12 -1.71
N ALA A 93 -0.52 2.21 -1.55
CA ALA A 93 -0.38 3.23 -2.58
C ALA A 93 0.67 2.83 -3.61
N ILE A 94 0.40 3.10 -4.89
CA ILE A 94 1.36 2.97 -5.98
C ILE A 94 1.56 4.34 -6.62
N SER A 95 2.83 4.76 -6.71
CA SER A 95 3.23 6.02 -7.35
C SER A 95 3.93 5.80 -8.70
N GLN A 96 4.01 4.54 -9.16
CA GLN A 96 4.57 4.14 -10.45
C GLN A 96 3.44 3.81 -11.44
N PRO A 97 3.42 4.40 -12.64
CA PRO A 97 2.47 4.04 -13.69
C PRO A 97 2.91 2.75 -14.42
N ASN A 98 1.96 2.14 -15.15
CA ASN A 98 2.17 0.99 -16.03
C ASN A 98 2.55 -0.33 -15.32
N ILE A 99 2.30 -0.46 -14.03
CA ILE A 99 2.42 -1.72 -13.30
C ILE A 99 1.15 -2.55 -13.54
N ILE A 100 1.29 -3.80 -13.97
CA ILE A 100 0.16 -4.71 -14.14
C ILE A 100 -0.40 -5.08 -12.77
N LEU A 101 -1.70 -4.92 -12.61
CA LEU A 101 -2.41 -5.21 -11.36
C LEU A 101 -3.25 -6.47 -11.53
N GLY A 102 -3.23 -7.37 -10.55
CA GLY A 102 -3.92 -8.64 -10.68
C GLY A 102 -4.37 -9.26 -9.38
N GLY A 103 -5.47 -10.02 -9.46
CA GLY A 103 -6.05 -10.76 -8.36
C GLY A 103 -7.24 -10.08 -7.71
N ASP A 104 -7.64 -10.59 -6.56
CA ASP A 104 -8.84 -10.15 -5.84
C ASP A 104 -8.59 -8.84 -5.07
N MET A 105 -8.59 -7.73 -5.83
CA MET A 105 -8.41 -6.37 -5.31
C MET A 105 -9.21 -5.36 -6.12
N PHE A 106 -9.44 -4.20 -5.56
CA PHE A 106 -9.94 -3.01 -6.25
C PHE A 106 -9.00 -1.83 -6.04
N GLY A 107 -9.02 -0.88 -6.94
CA GLY A 107 -8.24 0.34 -6.86
C GLY A 107 -9.09 1.60 -6.85
N ILE A 108 -8.51 2.69 -6.37
CA ILE A 108 -9.01 4.05 -6.49
C ILE A 108 -7.90 4.87 -7.14
N VAL A 109 -8.15 5.43 -8.32
CA VAL A 109 -7.28 6.47 -8.89
C VAL A 109 -7.59 7.76 -8.15
N VAL A 110 -6.70 8.14 -7.26
CA VAL A 110 -6.86 9.30 -6.36
C VAL A 110 -6.70 10.59 -7.16
N THR A 111 -7.57 11.57 -6.91
CA THR A 111 -7.45 12.89 -7.53
C THR A 111 -6.27 13.68 -6.95
N ASN A 112 -5.82 14.71 -7.66
CA ASN A 112 -4.72 15.58 -7.22
C ASN A 112 -5.04 16.46 -5.99
N GLU A 113 -6.29 16.42 -5.50
CA GLU A 113 -6.69 17.07 -4.25
C GLU A 113 -6.22 16.30 -3.02
N TYR A 114 -5.83 15.03 -3.19
CA TYR A 114 -5.39 14.15 -2.11
C TYR A 114 -4.09 13.43 -2.47
N ASN A 115 -3.32 13.08 -1.45
CA ASN A 115 -2.10 12.28 -1.60
C ASN A 115 -2.42 10.80 -1.36
N ASN A 116 -2.21 9.93 -2.37
CA ASN A 116 -2.52 8.50 -2.28
C ASN A 116 -1.70 7.78 -1.20
N GLU A 117 -0.44 8.17 -0.99
CA GLU A 117 0.40 7.57 0.07
C GLU A 117 -0.11 7.98 1.46
N TYR A 118 -0.50 9.25 1.64
CA TYR A 118 -1.13 9.71 2.87
C TYR A 118 -2.40 8.91 3.18
N LEU A 119 -3.25 8.70 2.16
CA LEU A 119 -4.48 7.92 2.30
C LEU A 119 -4.17 6.47 2.69
N SER A 120 -3.15 5.86 2.11
CA SER A 120 -2.72 4.53 2.52
C SER A 120 -2.33 4.48 3.99
N TYR A 121 -1.52 5.42 4.48
CA TYR A 121 -1.15 5.48 5.89
C TYR A 121 -2.36 5.62 6.81
N ILE A 122 -3.28 6.54 6.54
CA ILE A 122 -4.42 6.74 7.44
C ILE A 122 -5.39 5.56 7.43
N PHE A 123 -5.58 4.90 6.30
CA PHE A 123 -6.43 3.72 6.25
C PHE A 123 -5.81 2.53 6.98
N ASN A 124 -4.51 2.34 6.90
CA ASN A 124 -3.81 1.28 7.63
C ASN A 124 -3.74 1.51 9.14
N TYR A 125 -3.63 2.75 9.61
CA TYR A 125 -3.35 3.04 11.01
C TYR A 125 -4.47 3.76 11.77
N VAL A 126 -5.24 4.63 11.10
CA VAL A 126 -6.28 5.43 11.74
C VAL A 126 -7.67 4.82 11.52
N TYR A 127 -7.99 4.49 10.25
CA TYR A 127 -9.31 4.00 9.86
C TYR A 127 -9.40 2.48 9.74
N LYS A 128 -8.34 1.74 10.04
CA LYS A 128 -8.30 0.27 9.92
C LYS A 128 -9.48 -0.42 10.58
N TYR A 129 -9.68 -0.18 11.86
CA TYR A 129 -10.79 -0.78 12.62
C TYR A 129 -12.16 -0.28 12.17
N TYR A 130 -12.25 0.95 11.70
CA TYR A 130 -13.49 1.51 11.20
C TYR A 130 -13.90 0.83 9.90
N LEU A 131 -13.00 0.67 8.93
CA LEU A 131 -13.25 -0.01 7.66
C LEU A 131 -13.49 -1.51 7.84
N ALA A 132 -12.77 -2.17 8.73
CA ALA A 132 -12.92 -3.60 9.02
C ALA A 132 -14.35 -3.99 9.42
N ARG A 133 -15.13 -3.07 9.98
CA ARG A 133 -16.54 -3.30 10.37
C ARG A 133 -17.46 -3.52 9.18
N TYR A 134 -17.04 -3.18 7.97
CA TYR A 134 -17.80 -3.32 6.72
C TYR A 134 -17.38 -4.55 5.92
N ALA A 135 -16.34 -5.26 6.36
CA ALA A 135 -15.96 -6.54 5.77
C ALA A 135 -16.97 -7.62 6.15
N GLN A 136 -17.28 -8.51 5.22
CA GLN A 136 -18.34 -9.52 5.34
C GLN A 136 -17.79 -10.92 5.03
N GLY A 137 -18.30 -11.91 5.70
CA GLY A 137 -17.92 -13.32 5.51
C GLY A 137 -17.45 -13.98 6.81
N SER A 138 -17.39 -15.30 6.81
CA SER A 138 -16.96 -16.11 7.96
C SER A 138 -15.70 -16.93 7.68
N THR A 139 -15.64 -17.64 6.57
CA THR A 139 -14.47 -18.45 6.15
C THR A 139 -13.55 -17.65 5.23
N ILE A 140 -14.14 -16.94 4.27
CA ILE A 140 -13.47 -15.96 3.45
C ILE A 140 -14.16 -14.62 3.73
N ILE A 141 -13.39 -13.66 4.13
CA ILE A 141 -13.86 -12.33 4.47
C ILE A 141 -13.61 -11.43 3.27
N HIS A 142 -14.62 -10.74 2.82
CA HIS A 142 -14.59 -9.85 1.66
C HIS A 142 -14.84 -8.40 2.05
N LEU A 143 -14.21 -7.50 1.31
CA LEU A 143 -14.46 -6.06 1.34
C LEU A 143 -14.56 -5.53 -0.08
N HIS A 144 -15.68 -4.94 -0.43
CA HIS A 144 -15.84 -4.33 -1.74
C HIS A 144 -15.90 -2.80 -1.64
N TYR A 145 -15.53 -2.12 -2.72
CA TYR A 145 -15.62 -0.67 -2.78
C TYR A 145 -17.02 -0.14 -2.42
N ASN A 146 -18.05 -0.85 -2.82
CA ASN A 146 -19.44 -0.46 -2.54
C ASN A 146 -19.78 -0.43 -1.05
N ASP A 147 -19.09 -1.22 -0.23
CA ASP A 147 -19.32 -1.31 1.21
C ASP A 147 -18.76 -0.08 1.95
N ILE A 148 -17.72 0.54 1.39
CA ILE A 148 -17.00 1.63 2.03
C ILE A 148 -17.15 3.00 1.35
N LYS A 149 -17.58 3.07 0.10
CA LYS A 149 -17.57 4.30 -0.72
C LYS A 149 -18.32 5.50 -0.12
N ASN A 150 -19.36 5.24 0.70
CA ASN A 150 -20.16 6.28 1.32
C ASN A 150 -19.71 6.67 2.75
N LEU A 151 -18.64 6.03 3.25
CA LEU A 151 -18.11 6.33 4.57
C LEU A 151 -17.40 7.67 4.57
N ASP A 152 -17.59 8.38 5.67
CA ASP A 152 -16.95 9.67 5.90
C ASP A 152 -15.59 9.47 6.59
N ILE A 153 -14.59 10.17 6.10
CA ILE A 153 -13.25 10.28 6.71
C ILE A 153 -12.91 11.76 6.86
N GLU A 154 -12.04 12.08 7.79
CA GLU A 154 -11.55 13.44 8.02
C GLU A 154 -10.13 13.59 7.51
N LEU A 155 -9.91 14.55 6.60
CA LEU A 155 -8.62 14.79 5.97
C LEU A 155 -8.18 16.24 6.19
N PRO A 156 -6.89 16.47 6.47
CA PRO A 156 -6.32 17.81 6.41
C PRO A 156 -6.17 18.24 4.95
N ASP A 157 -5.79 19.48 4.71
CA ASP A 157 -5.48 19.97 3.38
C ASP A 157 -4.31 19.22 2.74
N ILE A 158 -4.19 19.28 1.41
CA ILE A 158 -3.17 18.55 0.63
C ILE A 158 -1.73 18.92 1.03
N LYS A 159 -1.51 20.15 1.49
CA LYS A 159 -0.18 20.59 1.93
C LYS A 159 0.24 19.83 3.18
N ALA A 160 -0.64 19.74 4.18
CA ALA A 160 -0.39 18.99 5.40
C ALA A 160 -0.25 17.47 5.12
N GLN A 161 -1.03 16.92 4.17
CA GLN A 161 -0.87 15.52 3.73
C GLN A 161 0.55 15.28 3.17
N ASN A 162 1.02 16.14 2.26
CA ASN A 162 2.34 16.02 1.64
C ASN A 162 3.48 16.18 2.66
N GLU A 163 3.37 17.11 3.61
CA GLU A 163 4.36 17.31 4.67
C GLU A 163 4.49 16.06 5.55
N LEU A 164 3.38 15.41 5.89
CA LEU A 164 3.39 14.17 6.68
C LEU A 164 3.99 12.99 5.92
N VAL A 165 3.64 12.84 4.64
CA VAL A 165 4.23 11.79 3.79
C VAL A 165 5.74 11.97 3.70
N LEU A 166 6.22 13.21 3.49
CA LEU A 166 7.65 13.50 3.45
C LEU A 166 8.34 13.13 4.77
N LEU A 167 7.73 13.45 5.90
CA LEU A 167 8.25 13.08 7.22
C LEU A 167 8.33 11.56 7.39
N LEU A 168 7.28 10.83 7.02
CA LEU A 168 7.23 9.37 7.11
C LEU A 168 8.27 8.71 6.19
N LYS A 169 8.44 9.20 4.96
CA LYS A 169 9.50 8.76 4.04
C LYS A 169 10.89 8.95 4.64
N ASN A 170 11.20 10.12 5.18
CA ASN A 170 12.49 10.39 5.82
C ASN A 170 12.76 9.43 7.00
N ILE A 171 11.74 9.10 7.79
CA ILE A 171 11.86 8.13 8.89
C ILE A 171 12.12 6.73 8.32
N GLN A 172 11.38 6.33 7.28
CA GLN A 172 11.53 5.03 6.63
C GLN A 172 12.92 4.86 6.01
N ASP A 173 13.43 5.87 5.31
CA ASP A 173 14.77 5.88 4.72
C ASP A 173 15.85 5.75 5.79
N LYS A 174 15.66 6.42 6.92
CA LYS A 174 16.57 6.28 8.06
C LYS A 174 16.55 4.86 8.62
N ILE A 175 15.38 4.27 8.82
CA ILE A 175 15.24 2.89 9.29
C ILE A 175 15.95 1.91 8.33
N LEU A 176 15.78 2.06 7.03
CA LEU A 176 16.43 1.22 6.02
C LEU A 176 17.95 1.37 6.06
N THR A 177 18.44 2.59 6.19
CA THR A 177 19.89 2.90 6.30
C THR A 177 20.50 2.23 7.53
N GLU A 178 19.86 2.37 8.70
CA GLU A 178 20.32 1.77 9.95
C GLU A 178 20.30 0.23 9.89
N LYS A 179 19.26 -0.37 9.30
CA LYS A 179 19.20 -1.82 9.07
C LYS A 179 20.34 -2.32 8.18
N LYS A 180 20.65 -1.59 7.10
CA LYS A 180 21.77 -1.91 6.21
C LYS A 180 23.11 -1.82 6.95
N MET A 181 23.33 -0.78 7.74
CA MET A 181 24.54 -0.62 8.55
C MET A 181 24.68 -1.76 9.55
N LEU A 182 23.61 -2.14 10.25
CA LEU A 182 23.62 -3.26 11.19
C LEU A 182 23.99 -4.58 10.51
N SER A 183 23.46 -4.85 9.34
CA SER A 183 23.81 -6.03 8.52
C SER A 183 25.29 -6.04 8.13
N MET A 184 25.82 -4.90 7.70
CA MET A 184 27.25 -4.76 7.35
C MET A 184 28.16 -5.00 8.55
N LEU A 185 27.82 -4.42 9.71
CA LEU A 185 28.57 -4.64 10.96
C LEU A 185 28.52 -6.11 11.40
N GLY A 186 27.37 -6.78 11.24
CA GLY A 186 27.23 -8.21 11.48
C GLY A 186 28.18 -9.05 10.60
N THR A 187 28.26 -8.73 9.32
CA THR A 187 29.17 -9.38 8.36
C THR A 187 30.64 -9.14 8.74
N GLN A 188 31.00 -7.91 9.09
CA GLN A 188 32.33 -7.55 9.52
C GLN A 188 32.73 -8.29 10.81
N LYS A 189 31.83 -8.34 11.79
CA LYS A 189 32.02 -9.12 13.02
C LYS A 189 32.29 -10.59 12.70
N ALA A 190 31.51 -11.22 11.86
CA ALA A 190 31.67 -12.62 11.47
C ALA A 190 33.01 -12.86 10.76
N TYR A 191 33.42 -11.94 9.88
CA TYR A 191 34.73 -11.99 9.22
C TYR A 191 35.87 -11.94 10.22
N LEU A 192 35.87 -11.00 11.17
CA LEU A 192 36.91 -10.86 12.20
C LEU A 192 36.95 -12.08 13.10
N LEU A 193 35.81 -12.61 13.55
CA LEU A 193 35.80 -13.83 14.36
C LEU A 193 36.42 -15.04 13.65
N ARG A 194 36.19 -15.18 12.34
CA ARG A 194 36.80 -16.27 11.56
C ARG A 194 38.28 -16.12 11.37
N ASN A 195 38.82 -14.90 11.34
CA ASN A 195 40.23 -14.66 10.97
C ASN A 195 41.13 -14.30 12.16
N LEU A 196 40.58 -13.94 13.32
CA LEU A 196 41.35 -13.58 14.52
C LEU A 196 41.47 -14.72 15.55
N PHE A 197 40.64 -15.75 15.43
CA PHE A 197 40.59 -16.87 16.38
C PHE A 197 40.96 -18.23 15.76
N ILE A 198 41.74 -18.23 14.68
CA ILE A 198 42.36 -19.43 14.10
C ILE A 198 43.80 -19.56 14.57
#